data_ab84f7467188aa71c758578af37b6cd0
#
_entry.id   ab84f7467188aa71c758578af37b6cd0
#
_cell.length_a   1.000
_cell.length_b   1.000
_cell.length_c   1.000
_cell.angle_alpha   90.00
_cell.angle_beta   90.00
_cell.angle_gamma   90.00
#
_symmetry.space_group_name_H-M   'P 1'
#
loop_
_entity.id
_entity.type
_entity.pdbx_description
1 polymer ?
#
loop_
_entity_poly.entity_id
_entity_poly.type
_entity_poly.pdbx_seq_one_letter_code
_entity_poly.pdbx_strand_id
1 'polypeptide(L)'
;TLELKKVPKDEIDRKVRSAAEILGITEYLDRKPKALSGGQRQRVAIGRAIVRDPKVFLMDEPLSNLDAKLRNQMRAELIKLRHEIKGTFIYVTHDQTEAMTLGDRIVVMKDGVVQQIATPQEVFNHPANIFVAGFIGVPQMNFFDAQLVRSGDGFTVKTEDMNVALAPETCAQLALNWDGGDVKEITAGVRPEQILLADKGEEGALQGTVEVTELMGSTEHVHVTAPDGQFVLIIPVVDLEAKGALKAGDTIWFKFEKNATHLFDKVSGKNLI
;
A
#
# COMPACT_ATOMS: atom_id res chain seq x y z
N THR A 1 29.89 17.08 15.73
CA THR A 1 29.89 17.54 14.30
C THR A 1 29.81 19.04 14.15
N LEU A 2 28.99 19.73 14.96
CA LEU A 2 28.95 21.20 14.97
C LEU A 2 30.28 21.80 15.50
N GLU A 3 30.87 21.18 16.52
CA GLU A 3 32.18 21.53 17.04
C GLU A 3 33.27 21.42 15.95
N LEU A 4 33.25 20.38 15.12
CA LEU A 4 34.19 20.25 13.99
C LEU A 4 34.02 21.35 12.95
N LYS A 5 32.80 21.91 12.83
CA LYS A 5 32.52 23.10 12.00
C LYS A 5 32.87 24.43 12.71
N LYS A 6 33.44 24.38 13.94
CA LYS A 6 33.77 25.53 14.77
C LYS A 6 32.58 26.45 15.05
N VAL A 7 31.36 25.88 15.16
CA VAL A 7 30.15 26.62 15.54
C VAL A 7 30.32 27.09 16.99
N PRO A 8 29.93 28.32 17.35
CA PRO A 8 29.98 28.82 18.74
C PRO A 8 29.18 27.93 19.70
N LYS A 9 29.64 27.76 20.94
CA LYS A 9 29.04 26.87 21.93
C LYS A 9 27.59 27.21 22.26
N ASP A 10 27.28 28.49 22.36
CA ASP A 10 25.94 29.03 22.60
C ASP A 10 24.97 28.67 21.45
N GLU A 11 25.43 28.74 20.22
CA GLU A 11 24.66 28.33 19.06
C GLU A 11 24.45 26.80 19.00
N ILE A 12 25.47 26.02 19.38
CA ILE A 12 25.35 24.56 19.51
C ILE A 12 24.30 24.22 20.54
N ASP A 13 24.33 24.81 21.74
CA ASP A 13 23.38 24.53 22.81
C ASP A 13 21.95 24.88 22.36
N ARG A 14 21.75 26.03 21.73
CA ARG A 14 20.45 26.45 21.18
C ARG A 14 19.91 25.45 20.14
N LYS A 15 20.72 25.04 19.15
CA LYS A 15 20.32 24.07 18.13
C LYS A 15 20.01 22.70 18.72
N VAL A 16 20.80 22.23 19.68
CA VAL A 16 20.58 20.94 20.35
C VAL A 16 19.29 20.97 21.15
N ARG A 17 19.03 22.01 21.95
CA ARG A 17 17.79 22.13 22.74
C ARG A 17 16.57 22.23 21.84
N SER A 18 16.60 23.03 20.81
CA SER A 18 15.51 23.14 19.84
C SER A 18 15.20 21.79 19.17
N ALA A 19 16.21 21.04 18.72
CA ALA A 19 16.00 19.71 18.17
C ALA A 19 15.48 18.70 19.22
N ALA A 20 15.93 18.82 20.48
CA ALA A 20 15.48 17.98 21.57
C ALA A 20 14.01 18.27 21.95
N GLU A 21 13.59 19.53 21.93
CA GLU A 21 12.19 19.93 22.12
C GLU A 21 11.27 19.35 21.06
N ILE A 22 11.62 19.52 19.78
CA ILE A 22 10.87 18.95 18.63
C ILE A 22 10.69 17.43 18.79
N LEU A 23 11.73 16.74 19.29
CA LEU A 23 11.75 15.28 19.42
C LEU A 23 11.23 14.76 20.78
N GLY A 24 10.91 15.65 21.74
CA GLY A 24 10.48 15.28 23.09
C GLY A 24 11.54 14.49 23.86
N ILE A 25 12.83 14.87 23.74
CA ILE A 25 13.97 14.19 24.38
C ILE A 25 14.83 15.12 25.24
N THR A 26 14.34 16.29 25.59
CA THR A 26 15.07 17.30 26.36
C THR A 26 15.59 16.76 27.70
N GLU A 27 14.80 15.92 28.39
CA GLU A 27 15.16 15.28 29.66
C GLU A 27 16.28 14.23 29.56
N TYR A 28 16.64 13.82 28.32
CA TYR A 28 17.65 12.80 28.07
C TYR A 28 18.98 13.36 27.55
N LEU A 29 19.13 14.69 27.44
CA LEU A 29 20.32 15.32 26.85
C LEU A 29 21.62 14.93 27.57
N ASP A 30 21.57 14.73 28.90
CA ASP A 30 22.73 14.35 29.71
C ASP A 30 22.95 12.83 29.80
N ARG A 31 22.08 12.02 29.17
CA ARG A 31 22.20 10.56 29.21
C ARG A 31 23.07 10.03 28.08
N LYS A 32 23.88 9.03 28.38
CA LYS A 32 24.62 8.30 27.35
C LYS A 32 23.69 7.40 26.52
N PRO A 33 23.95 7.19 25.22
CA PRO A 33 23.07 6.39 24.34
C PRO A 33 22.76 4.97 24.87
N LYS A 34 23.70 4.33 25.58
CA LYS A 34 23.49 3.00 26.18
C LYS A 34 22.44 2.98 27.31
N ALA A 35 22.13 4.13 27.89
CA ALA A 35 21.12 4.28 28.96
C ALA A 35 19.74 4.69 28.38
N LEU A 36 19.57 4.66 27.06
CA LEU A 36 18.34 5.04 26.35
C LEU A 36 17.63 3.80 25.81
N SER A 37 16.30 3.85 25.77
CA SER A 37 15.49 2.85 25.05
C SER A 37 15.73 2.88 23.53
N GLY A 38 15.25 1.87 22.80
CA GLY A 38 15.36 1.81 21.33
C GLY A 38 14.81 3.07 20.65
N GLY A 39 13.58 3.48 20.98
CA GLY A 39 12.97 4.68 20.43
C GLY A 39 13.67 5.98 20.84
N GLN A 40 14.14 6.08 22.09
CA GLN A 40 14.93 7.24 22.51
C GLN A 40 16.25 7.35 21.73
N ARG A 41 16.94 6.23 21.50
CA ARG A 41 18.13 6.22 20.63
C ARG A 41 17.81 6.66 19.20
N GLN A 42 16.67 6.21 18.67
CA GLN A 42 16.22 6.59 17.33
C GLN A 42 15.97 8.09 17.24
N ARG A 43 15.25 8.68 18.20
CA ARG A 43 15.03 10.13 18.28
C ARG A 43 16.35 10.91 18.36
N VAL A 44 17.31 10.43 19.13
CA VAL A 44 18.66 11.02 19.19
C VAL A 44 19.35 10.96 17.83
N ALA A 45 19.24 9.84 17.09
CA ALA A 45 19.83 9.71 15.77
C ALA A 45 19.20 10.71 14.78
N ILE A 46 17.88 10.89 14.82
CA ILE A 46 17.16 11.90 14.02
C ILE A 46 17.59 13.31 14.45
N GLY A 47 17.68 13.61 15.75
CA GLY A 47 18.12 14.90 16.27
C GLY A 47 19.55 15.27 15.80
N ARG A 48 20.44 14.30 15.73
CA ARG A 48 21.80 14.49 15.17
C ARG A 48 21.78 14.89 13.69
N ALA A 49 20.77 14.48 12.93
CA ALA A 49 20.59 14.93 11.55
C ALA A 49 20.03 16.36 11.52
N ILE A 50 19.00 16.64 12.32
CA ILE A 50 18.30 17.93 12.39
C ILE A 50 19.27 19.08 12.74
N VAL A 51 20.09 18.92 13.78
CA VAL A 51 21.01 19.98 14.24
C VAL A 51 22.02 20.42 13.17
N ARG A 52 22.23 19.63 12.12
CA ARG A 52 23.11 19.96 10.99
C ARG A 52 22.47 20.91 9.99
N ASP A 53 21.15 21.08 10.09
CA ASP A 53 20.34 21.87 9.15
C ASP A 53 20.59 21.47 7.69
N PRO A 54 20.39 20.20 7.32
CA PRO A 54 20.67 19.72 5.98
C PRO A 54 19.56 20.13 5.02
N LYS A 55 19.90 20.33 3.75
CA LYS A 55 18.91 20.52 2.68
C LYS A 55 18.13 19.23 2.36
N VAL A 56 18.74 18.08 2.60
CA VAL A 56 18.15 16.76 2.35
C VAL A 56 18.46 15.84 3.52
N PHE A 57 17.42 15.19 4.05
CA PHE A 57 17.52 14.13 5.05
C PHE A 57 17.48 12.78 4.35
N LEU A 58 18.49 11.94 4.61
CA LEU A 58 18.53 10.57 4.12
C LEU A 58 18.25 9.63 5.29
N MET A 59 17.19 8.86 5.21
CA MET A 59 16.77 7.89 6.21
C MET A 59 16.67 6.51 5.57
N ASP A 60 17.49 5.59 6.05
CA ASP A 60 17.55 4.21 5.58
C ASP A 60 16.95 3.30 6.64
N GLU A 61 15.76 2.79 6.38
CA GLU A 61 14.96 1.92 7.26
C GLU A 61 14.93 2.36 8.74
N PRO A 62 14.59 3.61 9.06
CA PRO A 62 14.81 4.15 10.41
C PRO A 62 13.93 3.50 11.47
N LEU A 63 12.85 2.79 11.12
CA LEU A 63 11.93 2.17 12.08
C LEU A 63 11.99 0.64 12.10
N SER A 64 12.83 0.01 11.29
CA SER A 64 12.87 -1.46 11.11
C SER A 64 13.18 -2.23 12.40
N ASN A 65 14.00 -1.66 13.30
CA ASN A 65 14.45 -2.31 14.53
C ASN A 65 13.54 -2.02 15.74
N LEU A 66 12.34 -1.47 15.53
CA LEU A 66 11.41 -1.15 16.61
C LEU A 66 10.27 -2.17 16.68
N ASP A 67 9.78 -2.43 17.89
CA ASP A 67 8.55 -3.18 18.08
C ASP A 67 7.33 -2.45 17.48
N ALA A 68 6.24 -3.16 17.21
CA ALA A 68 5.07 -2.64 16.51
C ALA A 68 4.45 -1.41 17.20
N LYS A 69 4.36 -1.40 18.54
CA LYS A 69 3.80 -0.28 19.30
C LYS A 69 4.66 0.97 19.16
N LEU A 70 5.97 0.81 19.34
CA LEU A 70 6.92 1.91 19.25
C LEU A 70 7.06 2.41 17.81
N ARG A 71 7.03 1.50 16.82
CA ARG A 71 7.04 1.85 15.40
C ARG A 71 5.85 2.76 15.04
N ASN A 72 4.64 2.41 15.49
CA ASN A 72 3.43 3.23 15.26
C ASN A 72 3.55 4.61 15.91
N GLN A 73 4.08 4.70 17.12
CA GLN A 73 4.32 5.98 17.79
C GLN A 73 5.34 6.83 17.04
N MET A 74 6.49 6.24 16.68
CA MET A 74 7.55 6.94 15.96
C MET A 74 7.12 7.38 14.56
N ARG A 75 6.30 6.60 13.86
CA ARG A 75 5.72 6.99 12.58
C ARG A 75 4.85 8.25 12.72
N ALA A 76 3.97 8.29 13.72
CA ALA A 76 3.16 9.48 13.98
C ALA A 76 4.01 10.72 14.31
N GLU A 77 5.12 10.54 15.05
CA GLU A 77 6.05 11.62 15.35
C GLU A 77 6.83 12.08 14.10
N LEU A 78 7.24 11.16 13.23
CA LEU A 78 7.90 11.53 11.97
C LEU A 78 6.97 12.33 11.05
N ILE A 79 5.67 12.01 11.03
CA ILE A 79 4.67 12.81 10.29
C ILE A 79 4.64 14.25 10.84
N LYS A 80 4.58 14.44 12.15
CA LYS A 80 4.62 15.77 12.77
C LYS A 80 5.92 16.50 12.47
N LEU A 81 7.04 15.81 12.66
CA LEU A 81 8.37 16.34 12.43
C LEU A 81 8.55 16.84 10.98
N ARG A 82 8.02 16.10 10.00
CA ARG A 82 8.06 16.49 8.59
C ARG A 82 7.35 17.85 8.34
N HIS A 83 6.26 18.12 9.05
CA HIS A 83 5.55 19.40 8.96
C HIS A 83 6.32 20.57 9.61
N GLU A 84 7.11 20.29 10.65
CA GLU A 84 7.88 21.30 11.37
C GLU A 84 9.21 21.64 10.68
N ILE A 85 9.83 20.63 10.06
CA ILE A 85 11.13 20.79 9.39
C ILE A 85 10.91 21.08 7.90
N LYS A 86 11.32 22.27 7.46
CA LYS A 86 11.36 22.62 6.03
C LYS A 86 12.58 21.96 5.39
N GLY A 87 12.41 20.78 4.81
CA GLY A 87 13.48 20.04 4.15
C GLY A 87 12.96 18.93 3.27
N THR A 88 13.80 18.43 2.38
CA THR A 88 13.49 17.23 1.58
C THR A 88 13.92 15.99 2.36
N PHE A 89 13.03 15.03 2.47
CA PHE A 89 13.28 13.73 3.10
C PHE A 89 13.32 12.65 2.02
N ILE A 90 14.40 11.87 1.98
CA ILE A 90 14.48 10.61 1.23
C ILE A 90 14.44 9.50 2.28
N TYR A 91 13.37 8.73 2.24
CA TYR A 91 13.05 7.69 3.22
C TYR A 91 13.01 6.34 2.52
N VAL A 92 13.91 5.44 2.89
CA VAL A 92 13.93 4.06 2.38
C VAL A 92 13.25 3.16 3.40
N THR A 93 12.32 2.35 2.95
CA THR A 93 11.62 1.36 3.78
C THR A 93 11.14 0.18 2.93
N HIS A 94 10.98 -0.96 3.55
CA HIS A 94 10.25 -2.10 3.01
C HIS A 94 8.82 -2.21 3.59
N ASP A 95 8.46 -1.34 4.54
CA ASP A 95 7.12 -1.28 5.14
C ASP A 95 6.21 -0.37 4.30
N GLN A 96 5.20 -0.98 3.68
CA GLN A 96 4.24 -0.27 2.84
C GLN A 96 3.44 0.79 3.61
N THR A 97 3.11 0.51 4.88
CA THR A 97 2.37 1.46 5.72
C THR A 97 3.20 2.71 5.99
N GLU A 98 4.51 2.56 6.19
CA GLU A 98 5.43 3.70 6.30
C GLU A 98 5.46 4.51 4.99
N ALA A 99 5.65 3.84 3.85
CA ALA A 99 5.69 4.50 2.55
C ALA A 99 4.38 5.28 2.26
N MET A 100 3.22 4.64 2.47
CA MET A 100 1.91 5.22 2.22
C MET A 100 1.56 6.39 3.14
N THR A 101 2.07 6.39 4.39
CA THR A 101 1.71 7.41 5.38
C THR A 101 2.72 8.55 5.50
N LEU A 102 4.00 8.29 5.24
CA LEU A 102 5.07 9.27 5.36
C LEU A 102 5.40 9.97 4.05
N GLY A 103 5.21 9.32 2.89
CA GLY A 103 5.62 9.84 1.61
C GLY A 103 4.62 10.85 1.01
N ASP A 104 5.10 11.97 0.45
CA ASP A 104 4.33 12.77 -0.50
C ASP A 104 4.37 12.11 -1.89
N ARG A 105 5.48 11.42 -2.17
CA ARG A 105 5.69 10.60 -3.36
C ARG A 105 6.34 9.29 -2.98
N ILE A 106 5.91 8.20 -3.60
CA ILE A 106 6.49 6.87 -3.46
C ILE A 106 7.26 6.55 -4.74
N VAL A 107 8.45 5.98 -4.57
CA VAL A 107 9.24 5.39 -5.65
C VAL A 107 9.26 3.89 -5.43
N VAL A 108 8.53 3.15 -6.24
CA VAL A 108 8.55 1.68 -6.23
C VAL A 108 9.70 1.21 -7.11
N MET A 109 10.57 0.35 -6.56
CA MET A 109 11.73 -0.17 -7.26
C MET A 109 11.71 -1.69 -7.33
N LYS A 110 12.20 -2.26 -8.42
CA LYS A 110 12.44 -3.68 -8.60
C LYS A 110 13.78 -3.89 -9.32
N ASP A 111 14.64 -4.71 -8.76
CA ASP A 111 15.94 -5.07 -9.37
C ASP A 111 16.78 -3.85 -9.80
N GLY A 112 16.78 -2.79 -8.96
CA GLY A 112 17.49 -1.53 -9.22
C GLY A 112 16.81 -0.60 -10.23
N VAL A 113 15.65 -0.98 -10.79
CA VAL A 113 14.90 -0.21 -11.78
C VAL A 113 13.65 0.38 -11.14
N VAL A 114 13.41 1.67 -11.39
CA VAL A 114 12.19 2.37 -10.96
C VAL A 114 11.01 1.86 -11.76
N GLN A 115 9.98 1.37 -11.06
CA GLN A 115 8.75 0.85 -11.65
C GLN A 115 7.66 1.93 -11.76
N GLN A 116 7.54 2.74 -10.71
CA GLN A 116 6.58 3.86 -10.66
C GLN A 116 7.06 4.92 -9.69
N ILE A 117 6.74 6.20 -9.99
CA ILE A 117 6.91 7.34 -9.08
C ILE A 117 5.59 8.11 -9.10
N ALA A 118 4.86 8.09 -7.97
CA ALA A 118 3.57 8.77 -7.87
C ALA A 118 3.25 9.10 -6.41
N THR A 119 2.12 9.77 -6.18
CA THR A 119 1.56 9.93 -4.83
C THR A 119 1.12 8.57 -4.27
N PRO A 120 1.02 8.39 -2.94
CA PRO A 120 0.54 7.15 -2.35
C PRO A 120 -0.79 6.68 -2.97
N GLN A 121 -1.75 7.60 -3.12
CA GLN A 121 -3.06 7.27 -3.66
C GLN A 121 -3.00 6.82 -5.13
N GLU A 122 -2.15 7.46 -5.94
CA GLU A 122 -1.95 7.06 -7.34
C GLU A 122 -1.28 5.71 -7.48
N VAL A 123 -0.25 5.41 -6.65
CA VAL A 123 0.41 4.10 -6.67
C VAL A 123 -0.57 2.99 -6.31
N PHE A 124 -1.48 3.25 -5.38
CA PHE A 124 -2.50 2.29 -4.94
C PHE A 124 -3.62 2.13 -5.98
N ASN A 125 -4.18 3.22 -6.48
CA ASN A 125 -5.35 3.20 -7.38
C ASN A 125 -4.98 2.96 -8.85
N HIS A 126 -3.79 3.42 -9.28
CA HIS A 126 -3.34 3.36 -10.67
C HIS A 126 -1.93 2.78 -10.75
N PRO A 127 -1.74 1.49 -10.35
CA PRO A 127 -0.43 0.84 -10.44
C PRO A 127 0.01 0.74 -11.90
N ALA A 128 1.25 1.12 -12.19
CA ALA A 128 1.77 1.16 -13.56
C ALA A 128 1.93 -0.24 -14.18
N ASN A 129 2.05 -1.26 -13.37
CA ASN A 129 2.20 -2.66 -13.81
C ASN A 129 1.79 -3.64 -12.71
N ILE A 130 1.72 -4.93 -13.07
CA ILE A 130 1.33 -6.04 -12.19
C ILE A 130 2.26 -6.17 -10.96
N PHE A 131 3.54 -5.83 -11.10
CA PHE A 131 4.46 -5.85 -9.97
C PHE A 131 4.07 -4.81 -8.92
N VAL A 132 3.84 -3.56 -9.32
CA VAL A 132 3.41 -2.49 -8.40
C VAL A 132 2.07 -2.84 -7.76
N ALA A 133 1.12 -3.36 -8.54
CA ALA A 133 -0.20 -3.76 -8.07
C ALA A 133 -0.15 -4.85 -6.99
N GLY A 134 0.71 -5.85 -7.18
CA GLY A 134 0.90 -6.94 -6.21
C GLY A 134 1.80 -6.56 -5.05
N PHE A 135 2.69 -5.57 -5.23
CA PHE A 135 3.59 -5.13 -4.18
C PHE A 135 2.91 -4.17 -3.20
N ILE A 136 1.96 -3.36 -3.64
CA ILE A 136 1.25 -2.35 -2.82
C ILE A 136 -0.13 -2.88 -2.42
N GLY A 137 -0.36 -2.95 -1.11
CA GLY A 137 -1.59 -3.48 -0.48
C GLY A 137 -1.32 -4.71 0.37
N VAL A 138 -2.02 -4.82 1.51
CA VAL A 138 -1.96 -5.96 2.44
C VAL A 138 -3.38 -6.33 2.86
N PRO A 139 -3.89 -7.49 2.43
CA PRO A 139 -3.31 -8.45 1.48
C PRO A 139 -3.03 -7.86 0.08
N GLN A 140 -2.20 -8.57 -0.70
CA GLN A 140 -1.94 -8.15 -2.07
C GLN A 140 -3.19 -8.25 -2.95
N MET A 141 -3.17 -7.57 -4.11
CA MET A 141 -4.21 -7.66 -5.13
C MET A 141 -4.42 -9.11 -5.58
N ASN A 142 -5.66 -9.52 -5.75
CA ASN A 142 -6.00 -10.79 -6.38
C ASN A 142 -5.78 -10.68 -7.88
N PHE A 143 -5.09 -11.66 -8.49
CA PHE A 143 -4.87 -11.72 -9.93
C PHE A 143 -5.48 -12.99 -10.51
N PHE A 144 -6.08 -12.86 -11.69
CA PHE A 144 -6.62 -13.97 -12.45
C PHE A 144 -6.50 -13.73 -13.95
N ASP A 145 -6.44 -14.81 -14.70
CA ASP A 145 -6.38 -14.76 -16.16
C ASP A 145 -7.77 -14.49 -16.74
N ALA A 146 -7.83 -13.59 -17.73
CA ALA A 146 -9.08 -13.22 -18.37
C ALA A 146 -8.84 -12.81 -19.82
N GLN A 147 -9.93 -12.67 -20.56
CA GLN A 147 -9.96 -12.07 -21.89
C GLN A 147 -10.65 -10.72 -21.83
N LEU A 148 -10.04 -9.72 -22.45
CA LEU A 148 -10.65 -8.43 -22.69
C LEU A 148 -11.26 -8.46 -24.08
N VAL A 149 -12.58 -8.45 -24.16
CA VAL A 149 -13.35 -8.56 -25.40
C VAL A 149 -13.91 -7.19 -25.75
N ARG A 150 -13.64 -6.71 -26.97
CA ARG A 150 -14.22 -5.48 -27.52
C ARG A 150 -15.52 -5.78 -28.25
N SER A 151 -16.57 -5.00 -28.00
CA SER A 151 -17.82 -5.06 -28.72
C SER A 151 -18.31 -3.63 -29.01
N GLY A 152 -18.09 -3.17 -30.23
CA GLY A 152 -18.33 -1.77 -30.61
C GLY A 152 -17.43 -0.83 -29.81
N ASP A 153 -18.04 0.09 -29.06
CA ASP A 153 -17.34 1.04 -28.19
C ASP A 153 -17.16 0.51 -26.76
N GLY A 154 -17.70 -0.66 -26.44
CA GLY A 154 -17.64 -1.28 -25.12
C GLY A 154 -16.54 -2.32 -25.01
N PHE A 155 -16.10 -2.56 -23.77
CA PHE A 155 -15.18 -3.63 -23.41
C PHE A 155 -15.75 -4.45 -22.27
N THR A 156 -15.45 -5.75 -22.29
CA THR A 156 -15.92 -6.72 -21.31
C THR A 156 -14.76 -7.60 -20.87
N VAL A 157 -14.58 -7.76 -19.57
CA VAL A 157 -13.67 -8.76 -18.98
C VAL A 157 -14.42 -10.08 -18.92
N LYS A 158 -13.88 -11.11 -19.54
CA LYS A 158 -14.50 -12.42 -19.65
C LYS A 158 -13.57 -13.52 -19.16
N THR A 159 -14.11 -14.42 -18.35
CA THR A 159 -13.53 -15.74 -18.03
C THR A 159 -14.55 -16.84 -18.37
N GLU A 160 -14.34 -18.08 -17.92
CA GLU A 160 -15.34 -19.14 -18.09
C GLU A 160 -16.65 -18.84 -17.35
N ASP A 161 -16.55 -18.30 -16.12
CA ASP A 161 -17.69 -18.11 -15.22
C ASP A 161 -18.07 -16.62 -15.03
N MET A 162 -17.27 -15.71 -15.58
CA MET A 162 -17.45 -14.27 -15.39
C MET A 162 -17.58 -13.53 -16.71
N ASN A 163 -18.49 -12.54 -16.73
CA ASN A 163 -18.66 -11.63 -17.84
C ASN A 163 -19.02 -10.24 -17.31
N VAL A 164 -18.01 -9.38 -17.15
CA VAL A 164 -18.14 -8.05 -16.52
C VAL A 164 -17.93 -6.96 -17.56
N ALA A 165 -18.97 -6.21 -17.87
CA ALA A 165 -18.87 -5.02 -18.70
C ALA A 165 -18.12 -3.91 -17.96
N LEU A 166 -17.17 -3.27 -18.64
CA LEU A 166 -16.42 -2.15 -18.09
C LEU A 166 -17.22 -0.85 -18.17
N ALA A 167 -16.91 0.08 -17.27
CA ALA A 167 -17.53 1.40 -17.28
C ALA A 167 -17.19 2.18 -18.56
N PRO A 168 -18.08 3.08 -18.99
CA PRO A 168 -17.84 3.92 -20.17
C PRO A 168 -16.53 4.71 -20.12
N GLU A 169 -16.15 5.22 -18.96
CA GLU A 169 -14.90 5.95 -18.75
C GLU A 169 -13.68 5.06 -18.99
N THR A 170 -13.69 3.84 -18.48
CA THR A 170 -12.63 2.84 -18.69
C THR A 170 -12.58 2.41 -20.15
N CYS A 171 -13.74 2.21 -20.78
CA CYS A 171 -13.82 1.91 -22.20
C CYS A 171 -13.20 3.02 -23.07
N ALA A 172 -13.47 4.28 -22.75
CA ALA A 172 -12.91 5.42 -23.45
C ALA A 172 -11.37 5.49 -23.32
N GLN A 173 -10.83 5.20 -22.13
CA GLN A 173 -9.37 5.16 -21.91
C GLN A 173 -8.72 4.02 -22.69
N LEU A 174 -9.31 2.82 -22.65
CA LEU A 174 -8.83 1.65 -23.40
C LEU A 174 -8.83 1.91 -24.90
N ALA A 175 -9.89 2.53 -25.43
CA ALA A 175 -10.04 2.79 -26.85
C ALA A 175 -8.94 3.70 -27.44
N LEU A 176 -8.34 4.59 -26.62
CA LEU A 176 -7.27 5.49 -27.06
C LEU A 176 -6.00 4.74 -27.48
N ASN A 177 -5.69 3.62 -26.85
CA ASN A 177 -4.44 2.89 -27.04
C ASN A 177 -4.67 1.41 -27.41
N TRP A 178 -5.89 1.08 -27.85
CA TRP A 178 -6.24 -0.31 -28.14
C TRP A 178 -5.60 -0.83 -29.42
N ASP A 179 -4.80 -1.88 -29.27
CA ASP A 179 -4.11 -2.60 -30.36
C ASP A 179 -4.46 -4.10 -30.41
N GLY A 180 -5.38 -4.55 -29.54
CA GLY A 180 -5.64 -5.96 -29.26
C GLY A 180 -6.66 -6.65 -30.18
N GLY A 181 -7.14 -6.02 -31.26
CA GLY A 181 -8.21 -6.59 -32.09
C GLY A 181 -9.54 -6.72 -31.33
N ASP A 182 -10.30 -7.80 -31.60
CA ASP A 182 -11.58 -8.03 -30.90
C ASP A 182 -11.41 -8.70 -29.54
N VAL A 183 -10.32 -9.43 -29.31
CA VAL A 183 -10.01 -10.15 -28.08
C VAL A 183 -8.53 -10.04 -27.74
N LYS A 184 -8.24 -9.74 -26.47
CA LYS A 184 -6.88 -9.68 -25.94
C LYS A 184 -6.79 -10.47 -24.63
N GLU A 185 -5.80 -11.34 -24.51
CA GLU A 185 -5.47 -12.01 -23.26
C GLU A 185 -4.88 -10.99 -22.28
N ILE A 186 -5.40 -10.99 -21.05
CA ILE A 186 -5.00 -10.08 -19.98
C ILE A 186 -4.81 -10.85 -18.67
N THR A 187 -4.11 -10.23 -17.74
CA THR A 187 -4.25 -10.53 -16.31
C THR A 187 -5.14 -9.45 -15.70
N ALA A 188 -6.26 -9.85 -15.17
CA ALA A 188 -7.14 -8.96 -14.42
C ALA A 188 -6.74 -8.97 -12.94
N GLY A 189 -6.95 -7.85 -12.26
CA GLY A 189 -6.65 -7.69 -10.84
C GLY A 189 -7.80 -7.03 -10.10
N VAL A 190 -8.08 -7.50 -8.88
CA VAL A 190 -9.06 -6.87 -7.98
C VAL A 190 -8.51 -6.84 -6.55
N ARG A 191 -8.69 -5.72 -5.87
CA ARG A 191 -8.22 -5.59 -4.50
C ARG A 191 -9.15 -6.35 -3.55
N PRO A 192 -8.60 -7.00 -2.48
CA PRO A 192 -9.38 -7.77 -1.51
C PRO A 192 -10.55 -7.02 -0.89
N GLU A 193 -10.38 -5.74 -0.62
CA GLU A 193 -11.40 -4.86 -0.04
C GLU A 193 -12.51 -4.45 -1.03
N GLN A 194 -12.34 -4.71 -2.32
CA GLN A 194 -13.31 -4.43 -3.39
C GLN A 194 -14.09 -5.67 -3.83
N ILE A 195 -13.99 -6.75 -3.06
CA ILE A 195 -14.76 -7.98 -3.26
C ILE A 195 -15.82 -8.06 -2.19
N LEU A 196 -17.07 -8.12 -2.60
CA LEU A 196 -18.24 -8.13 -1.72
C LEU A 196 -18.88 -9.52 -1.67
N LEU A 197 -19.43 -9.91 -0.52
CA LEU A 197 -20.32 -11.06 -0.46
C LEU A 197 -21.58 -10.78 -1.27
N ALA A 198 -22.01 -11.78 -2.02
CA ALA A 198 -23.22 -11.74 -2.85
C ALA A 198 -24.19 -12.85 -2.45
N ASP A 199 -25.42 -12.77 -2.93
CA ASP A 199 -26.38 -13.85 -2.79
C ASP A 199 -26.34 -14.77 -4.02
N LYS A 200 -26.77 -16.03 -3.84
CA LYS A 200 -26.83 -16.99 -4.94
C LYS A 200 -27.75 -16.49 -6.06
N GLY A 201 -27.18 -16.40 -7.28
CA GLY A 201 -27.93 -15.97 -8.46
C GLY A 201 -28.00 -14.45 -8.62
N GLU A 202 -27.32 -13.69 -7.79
CA GLU A 202 -27.13 -12.25 -8.01
C GLU A 202 -26.27 -12.01 -9.24
N GLU A 203 -26.57 -10.96 -10.00
CA GLU A 203 -25.82 -10.63 -11.22
C GLU A 203 -24.33 -10.36 -10.92
N GLY A 204 -23.46 -11.03 -11.65
CA GLY A 204 -22.01 -10.94 -11.47
C GLY A 204 -21.47 -11.72 -10.27
N ALA A 205 -22.30 -12.50 -9.58
CA ALA A 205 -21.85 -13.32 -8.46
C ALA A 205 -21.10 -14.57 -8.94
N LEU A 206 -19.90 -14.75 -8.40
CA LEU A 206 -19.06 -15.92 -8.56
C LEU A 206 -19.24 -16.87 -7.38
N GLN A 207 -19.20 -18.15 -7.64
CA GLN A 207 -19.23 -19.16 -6.59
C GLN A 207 -17.81 -19.56 -6.22
N GLY A 208 -17.55 -19.70 -4.91
CA GLY A 208 -16.28 -20.21 -4.43
C GLY A 208 -16.42 -21.02 -3.15
N THR A 209 -15.38 -21.77 -2.82
CA THR A 209 -15.28 -22.54 -1.58
C THR A 209 -14.27 -21.87 -0.67
N VAL A 210 -14.66 -21.63 0.58
CA VAL A 210 -13.80 -21.09 1.63
C VAL A 210 -12.74 -22.11 1.99
N GLU A 211 -11.46 -21.73 1.93
CA GLU A 211 -10.36 -22.59 2.36
C GLU A 211 -9.93 -22.30 3.79
N VAL A 212 -9.76 -21.01 4.10
CA VAL A 212 -9.36 -20.57 5.45
C VAL A 212 -9.91 -19.17 5.71
N THR A 213 -10.15 -18.87 6.97
CA THR A 213 -10.53 -17.54 7.44
C THR A 213 -9.54 -17.05 8.51
N GLU A 214 -9.21 -15.77 8.48
CA GLU A 214 -8.28 -15.12 9.42
C GLU A 214 -8.98 -13.92 10.06
N LEU A 215 -9.38 -14.05 11.31
CA LEU A 215 -10.02 -12.95 12.05
C LEU A 215 -8.98 -11.90 12.45
N MET A 216 -9.08 -10.72 11.85
CA MET A 216 -8.19 -9.58 12.07
C MET A 216 -8.80 -8.52 13.01
N GLY A 217 -9.71 -8.91 13.86
CA GLY A 217 -10.41 -8.05 14.81
C GLY A 217 -11.69 -7.44 14.21
N SER A 218 -11.61 -6.35 13.47
CA SER A 218 -12.77 -5.71 12.83
C SER A 218 -13.11 -6.24 11.44
N THR A 219 -12.20 -6.97 10.83
CA THR A 219 -12.34 -7.60 9.51
C THR A 219 -11.96 -9.06 9.58
N GLU A 220 -12.45 -9.85 8.67
CA GLU A 220 -12.04 -11.24 8.44
C GLU A 220 -11.48 -11.35 7.02
N HIS A 221 -10.29 -11.91 6.88
CA HIS A 221 -9.72 -12.25 5.59
C HIS A 221 -10.19 -13.66 5.24
N VAL A 222 -10.90 -13.77 4.14
CA VAL A 222 -11.49 -15.04 3.69
C VAL A 222 -10.77 -15.47 2.41
N HIS A 223 -10.06 -16.60 2.48
CA HIS A 223 -9.39 -17.21 1.34
C HIS A 223 -10.37 -18.17 0.65
N VAL A 224 -10.58 -17.96 -0.63
CA VAL A 224 -11.59 -18.65 -1.42
C VAL A 224 -10.98 -19.23 -2.68
N THR A 225 -11.27 -20.48 -2.99
CA THR A 225 -11.00 -21.08 -4.30
C THR A 225 -12.26 -21.05 -5.14
N ALA A 226 -12.13 -20.45 -6.31
CA ALA A 226 -13.16 -20.37 -7.36
C ALA A 226 -12.59 -20.94 -8.68
N PRO A 227 -13.40 -21.21 -9.70
CA PRO A 227 -12.92 -21.70 -11.00
C PRO A 227 -11.85 -20.81 -11.63
N ASP A 228 -12.01 -19.50 -11.52
CA ASP A 228 -11.08 -18.51 -12.08
C ASP A 228 -9.79 -18.30 -11.26
N GLY A 229 -9.65 -18.96 -10.10
CA GLY A 229 -8.45 -18.88 -9.26
C GLY A 229 -8.72 -18.78 -7.76
N GLN A 230 -7.69 -18.36 -7.05
CA GLN A 230 -7.76 -18.11 -5.61
C GLN A 230 -7.96 -16.63 -5.34
N PHE A 231 -8.87 -16.32 -4.41
CA PHE A 231 -9.20 -14.96 -4.03
C PHE A 231 -9.08 -14.79 -2.52
N VAL A 232 -8.61 -13.63 -2.10
CA VAL A 232 -8.68 -13.17 -0.72
C VAL A 232 -9.69 -12.03 -0.66
N LEU A 233 -10.69 -12.16 0.21
CA LEU A 233 -11.69 -11.13 0.47
C LEU A 233 -11.42 -10.52 1.84
N ILE A 234 -11.63 -9.22 2.00
CA ILE A 234 -11.66 -8.55 3.30
C ILE A 234 -13.10 -8.20 3.62
N ILE A 235 -13.67 -8.91 4.59
CA ILE A 235 -15.06 -8.76 4.96
C ILE A 235 -15.13 -8.11 6.35
N PRO A 236 -15.87 -7.00 6.54
CA PRO A 236 -16.15 -6.48 7.86
C PRO A 236 -16.90 -7.51 8.73
N VAL A 237 -16.46 -7.69 9.98
CA VAL A 237 -17.09 -8.69 10.88
C VAL A 237 -18.58 -8.42 11.08
N VAL A 238 -19.00 -7.16 11.07
CA VAL A 238 -20.40 -6.76 11.16
C VAL A 238 -21.28 -7.33 10.03
N ASP A 239 -20.71 -7.50 8.83
CA ASP A 239 -21.42 -8.09 7.69
C ASP A 239 -21.56 -9.60 7.82
N LEU A 240 -20.63 -10.26 8.52
CA LEU A 240 -20.67 -11.68 8.83
C LEU A 240 -21.61 -12.00 9.98
N GLU A 241 -21.80 -11.10 10.95
CA GLU A 241 -22.77 -11.29 12.04
C GLU A 241 -24.18 -11.49 11.50
N ALA A 242 -24.53 -10.85 10.38
CA ALA A 242 -25.84 -10.99 9.75
C ALA A 242 -25.98 -12.29 8.92
N LYS A 243 -24.89 -12.82 8.37
CA LYS A 243 -24.88 -14.00 7.45
C LYS A 243 -24.40 -15.28 8.12
N GLY A 244 -23.79 -15.20 9.32
CA GLY A 244 -23.16 -16.30 10.04
C GLY A 244 -21.66 -16.38 9.80
N ALA A 245 -20.92 -16.94 10.77
CA ALA A 245 -19.48 -17.12 10.66
C ALA A 245 -19.12 -18.11 9.54
N LEU A 246 -18.20 -17.75 8.69
CA LEU A 246 -17.69 -18.60 7.60
C LEU A 246 -16.70 -19.64 8.14
N LYS A 247 -16.69 -20.82 7.53
CA LYS A 247 -15.80 -21.93 7.88
C LYS A 247 -15.19 -22.54 6.62
N ALA A 248 -14.04 -23.17 6.77
CA ALA A 248 -13.44 -23.96 5.70
C ALA A 248 -14.44 -25.02 5.18
N GLY A 249 -14.59 -25.08 3.87
CA GLY A 249 -15.53 -25.93 3.16
C GLY A 249 -16.88 -25.27 2.86
N ASP A 250 -17.18 -24.10 3.42
CA ASP A 250 -18.43 -23.38 3.11
C ASP A 250 -18.40 -22.88 1.66
N THR A 251 -19.55 -22.96 1.02
CA THR A 251 -19.75 -22.37 -0.31
C THR A 251 -20.28 -20.95 -0.14
N ILE A 252 -19.60 -19.99 -0.75
CA ILE A 252 -20.02 -18.58 -0.76
C ILE A 252 -20.20 -18.07 -2.18
N TRP A 253 -20.95 -16.98 -2.29
CA TRP A 253 -21.04 -16.18 -3.50
C TRP A 253 -20.43 -14.82 -3.21
N PHE A 254 -19.64 -14.33 -4.15
CA PHE A 254 -18.98 -13.02 -4.07
C PHE A 254 -18.97 -12.34 -5.43
N LYS A 255 -18.85 -11.03 -5.43
CA LYS A 255 -18.77 -10.22 -6.65
C LYS A 255 -17.78 -9.09 -6.48
N PHE A 256 -17.30 -8.58 -7.59
CA PHE A 256 -16.44 -7.41 -7.57
C PHE A 256 -17.27 -6.12 -7.52
N GLU A 257 -16.79 -5.13 -6.77
CA GLU A 257 -17.36 -3.79 -6.83
C GLU A 257 -17.32 -3.26 -8.26
N LYS A 258 -18.25 -2.39 -8.57
CA LYS A 258 -18.30 -1.76 -9.89
C LYS A 258 -17.01 -0.96 -10.14
N ASN A 259 -16.36 -1.19 -11.27
CA ASN A 259 -15.10 -0.56 -11.69
C ASN A 259 -13.87 -0.92 -10.84
N ALA A 260 -13.93 -2.00 -10.07
CA ALA A 260 -12.83 -2.43 -9.21
C ALA A 260 -11.71 -3.17 -9.96
N THR A 261 -11.95 -3.56 -11.23
CA THR A 261 -11.02 -4.42 -11.96
C THR A 261 -9.90 -3.62 -12.62
N HIS A 262 -8.66 -3.97 -12.27
CA HIS A 262 -7.46 -3.50 -12.96
C HIS A 262 -7.12 -4.43 -14.11
N LEU A 263 -6.58 -3.89 -15.20
CA LEU A 263 -6.32 -4.64 -16.43
C LEU A 263 -4.84 -4.53 -16.78
N PHE A 264 -4.18 -5.68 -16.86
CA PHE A 264 -2.75 -5.74 -17.20
C PHE A 264 -2.55 -6.56 -18.46
N ASP A 265 -1.72 -6.06 -19.35
CA ASP A 265 -1.25 -6.84 -20.50
C ASP A 265 -0.54 -8.10 -20.05
N LYS A 266 -0.98 -9.26 -20.51
CA LYS A 266 -0.49 -10.56 -20.00
C LYS A 266 0.99 -10.79 -20.26
N VAL A 267 1.55 -10.22 -21.33
CA VAL A 267 2.93 -10.40 -21.74
C VAL A 267 3.87 -9.42 -21.05
N SER A 268 3.55 -8.14 -21.13
CA SER A 268 4.40 -7.06 -20.58
C SER A 268 4.14 -6.76 -19.11
N GLY A 269 3.00 -7.18 -18.56
CA GLY A 269 2.54 -6.85 -17.23
C GLY A 269 2.17 -5.37 -17.05
N LYS A 270 2.15 -4.56 -18.09
CA LYS A 270 1.81 -3.14 -18.02
C LYS A 270 0.31 -2.96 -17.82
N ASN A 271 -0.04 -1.93 -17.06
CA ASN A 271 -1.44 -1.50 -16.96
C ASN A 271 -1.94 -0.99 -18.31
N LEU A 272 -3.17 -1.32 -18.64
CA LEU A 272 -3.83 -0.97 -19.90
C LEU A 272 -4.66 0.33 -19.81
N ILE A 273 -4.91 0.82 -18.59
CA ILE A 273 -5.71 2.02 -18.28
C ILE A 273 -4.97 2.99 -17.38
#